data_7d83652c7cd620fede0ee26bb3a32bb6
#
_entry.id   7d83652c7cd620fede0ee26bb3a32bb6
#
_cell.length_a   1.000
_cell.length_b   1.000
_cell.length_c   1.000
_cell.angle_alpha   90.00
_cell.angle_beta   90.00
_cell.angle_gamma   90.00
#
_symmetry.space_group_name_H-M   'P 1'
#
loop_
_entity.id
_entity.type
_entity.pdbx_description
1 polymer ?
#
loop_
_entity_poly.entity_id
_entity_poly.type
_entity_poly.pdbx_seq_one_letter_code
_entity_poly.pdbx_strand_id
1 'polypeptide(L)'
;MTCFVIAGTDTGVGKTIFSAALAQALDAYYWKPVQSGLDGETDSQTVARLSELPSTRILPEAWRLRTPVSPHLSARIDGVEIDPDRLAPPECDRPLVIETAGGVMTPLTLAVPTTDVLARWRIPVILVARTSLVS
;
A
#
# COMPACT_ATOMS: atom_id res chain seq x y z
N MET A 1 1.71 -7.40 -18.06
CA MET A 1 1.05 -6.36 -17.23
C MET A 1 2.13 -5.57 -16.52
N THR A 2 2.05 -4.26 -16.59
CA THR A 2 3.02 -3.37 -15.93
C THR A 2 2.57 -3.11 -14.50
N CYS A 3 3.41 -3.44 -13.52
CA CYS A 3 3.12 -3.21 -12.11
C CYS A 3 4.27 -2.45 -11.47
N PHE A 4 3.93 -1.59 -10.53
CA PHE A 4 4.90 -0.90 -9.68
C PHE A 4 4.45 -0.98 -8.22
N VAL A 5 5.40 -1.22 -7.33
CA VAL A 5 5.18 -1.13 -5.89
C VAL A 5 5.71 0.22 -5.42
N ILE A 6 4.89 0.95 -4.70
CA ILE A 6 5.29 2.19 -4.03
C ILE A 6 5.51 1.88 -2.57
N ALA A 7 6.76 1.90 -2.17
CA ALA A 7 7.17 1.67 -0.79
C ALA A 7 7.84 2.93 -0.23
N GLY A 8 7.94 3.03 1.05
CA GLY A 8 8.57 4.17 1.71
C GLY A 8 9.55 3.73 2.78
N THR A 9 10.47 4.62 3.11
CA THR A 9 11.36 4.41 4.25
C THR A 9 10.63 4.57 5.58
N ASP A 10 9.47 5.23 5.54
CA ASP A 10 8.73 5.59 6.74
C ASP A 10 7.27 5.90 6.40
N THR A 11 6.43 6.01 7.42
CA THR A 11 5.06 6.53 7.28
C THR A 11 5.11 8.04 7.02
N GLY A 12 4.19 8.55 6.22
CA GLY A 12 4.08 9.99 5.98
C GLY A 12 5.14 10.59 5.07
N VAL A 13 5.86 9.77 4.29
CA VAL A 13 6.87 10.27 3.35
C VAL A 13 6.30 10.72 2.00
N GLY A 14 4.99 10.59 1.79
CA GLY A 14 4.32 11.00 0.56
C GLY A 14 3.99 9.87 -0.41
N LYS A 15 3.96 8.63 0.04
CA LYS A 15 3.63 7.46 -0.80
C LYS A 15 2.27 7.61 -1.48
N THR A 16 1.26 8.03 -0.75
CA THR A 16 -0.11 8.11 -1.24
C THR A 16 -0.27 9.17 -2.32
N ILE A 17 0.34 10.35 -2.13
CA ILE A 17 0.33 11.42 -3.13
C ILE A 17 1.07 10.97 -4.38
N PHE A 18 2.23 10.36 -4.22
CA PHE A 18 3.00 9.83 -5.35
C PHE A 18 2.21 8.74 -6.09
N SER A 19 1.59 7.82 -5.36
CA SER A 19 0.77 6.75 -5.94
C SER A 19 -0.39 7.31 -6.76
N ALA A 20 -1.06 8.35 -6.26
CA ALA A 20 -2.15 9.02 -6.97
C ALA A 20 -1.66 9.64 -8.28
N ALA A 21 -0.53 10.34 -8.24
CA ALA A 21 0.04 10.97 -9.43
C ALA A 21 0.48 9.93 -10.46
N LEU A 22 1.12 8.86 -10.02
CA LEU A 22 1.57 7.79 -10.93
C LEU A 22 0.38 7.05 -11.54
N ALA A 23 -0.62 6.71 -10.73
CA ALA A 23 -1.83 6.03 -11.22
C ALA A 23 -2.57 6.88 -12.26
N GLN A 24 -2.68 8.19 -12.03
CA GLN A 24 -3.27 9.12 -12.98
C GLN A 24 -2.44 9.17 -14.28
N ALA A 25 -1.13 9.33 -14.17
CA ALA A 25 -0.25 9.44 -15.33
C ALA A 25 -0.26 8.20 -16.21
N LEU A 26 -0.39 7.02 -15.62
CA LEU A 26 -0.41 5.73 -16.32
C LEU A 26 -1.82 5.26 -16.68
N ASP A 27 -2.85 5.98 -16.26
CA ASP A 27 -4.25 5.51 -16.35
C ASP A 27 -4.40 4.11 -15.74
N ALA A 28 -3.82 3.92 -14.56
CA ALA A 28 -3.62 2.64 -13.92
C ALA A 28 -4.74 2.27 -12.95
N TYR A 29 -4.73 1.01 -12.49
CA TYR A 29 -5.41 0.62 -11.27
C TYR A 29 -4.53 0.97 -10.06
N TYR A 30 -5.16 1.19 -8.91
CA TYR A 30 -4.50 1.38 -7.63
C TYR A 30 -4.95 0.31 -6.64
N TRP A 31 -4.01 -0.23 -5.90
CA TRP A 31 -4.29 -1.22 -4.87
C TRP A 31 -3.44 -0.98 -3.63
N LYS A 32 -4.10 -0.85 -2.50
CA LYS A 32 -3.50 -0.84 -1.17
C LYS A 32 -3.85 -2.16 -0.50
N PRO A 33 -2.97 -3.17 -0.49
CA PRO A 33 -3.31 -4.49 0.03
C PRO A 33 -3.72 -4.48 1.50
N VAL A 34 -3.04 -3.69 2.31
CA VAL A 34 -3.31 -3.57 3.76
C VAL A 34 -3.49 -2.11 4.12
N GLN A 35 -4.62 -1.77 4.70
CA GLN A 35 -4.91 -0.45 5.26
C GLN A 35 -5.01 -0.57 6.77
N SER A 36 -4.12 0.11 7.51
CA SER A 36 -4.21 0.27 8.96
C SER A 36 -4.74 1.65 9.28
N GLY A 37 -5.77 1.70 10.13
CA GLY A 37 -6.48 2.94 10.45
C GLY A 37 -7.61 3.21 9.47
N LEU A 38 -8.83 3.23 9.98
CA LEU A 38 -10.04 3.45 9.19
C LEU A 38 -10.77 4.73 9.57
N ASP A 39 -10.28 5.44 10.57
CA ASP A 39 -10.82 6.74 10.97
C ASP A 39 -10.35 7.81 9.99
N GLY A 40 -11.28 8.60 9.48
CA GLY A 40 -10.97 9.61 8.47
C GLY A 40 -10.75 9.01 7.08
N GLU A 41 -10.11 9.78 6.21
CA GLU A 41 -9.86 9.37 4.83
C GLU A 41 -8.76 8.32 4.77
N THR A 42 -9.04 7.17 4.17
CA THR A 42 -8.04 6.13 3.92
C THR A 42 -7.17 6.49 2.71
N ASP A 43 -6.05 5.79 2.54
CA ASP A 43 -5.17 6.02 1.39
C ASP A 43 -5.87 5.76 0.06
N SER A 44 -6.69 4.72 -0.03
CA SER A 44 -7.49 4.45 -1.23
C SER A 44 -8.46 5.59 -1.54
N GLN A 45 -9.09 6.16 -0.53
CA GLN A 45 -9.99 7.31 -0.70
C GLN A 45 -9.22 8.56 -1.13
N THR A 46 -8.04 8.78 -0.58
CA THR A 46 -7.17 9.90 -0.97
C THR A 46 -6.75 9.77 -2.44
N VAL A 47 -6.34 8.57 -2.86
CA VAL A 47 -5.98 8.33 -4.27
C VAL A 47 -7.18 8.54 -5.18
N ALA A 48 -8.35 8.07 -4.81
CA ALA A 48 -9.58 8.28 -5.60
C ALA A 48 -9.86 9.77 -5.81
N ARG A 49 -9.70 10.57 -4.76
CA ARG A 49 -9.94 12.01 -4.81
C ARG A 49 -8.88 12.75 -5.63
N LEU A 50 -7.60 12.45 -5.40
CA LEU A 50 -6.49 13.18 -6.02
C LEU A 50 -6.26 12.78 -7.48
N SER A 51 -6.44 11.51 -7.83
CA SER A 51 -6.16 11.01 -9.18
C SER A 51 -7.28 11.31 -10.17
N GLU A 52 -8.49 11.58 -9.68
CA GLU A 52 -9.70 11.74 -10.51
C GLU A 52 -10.03 10.52 -11.39
N LEU A 53 -9.43 9.36 -11.08
CA LEU A 53 -9.72 8.12 -11.79
C LEU A 53 -11.12 7.61 -11.43
N PRO A 54 -11.77 6.84 -12.34
CA PRO A 54 -13.02 6.18 -12.01
C PRO A 54 -12.88 5.29 -10.77
N SER A 55 -13.93 5.19 -9.97
CA SER A 55 -13.93 4.37 -8.75
C SER A 55 -13.60 2.89 -9.01
N THR A 56 -13.87 2.40 -10.21
CA THR A 56 -13.54 1.04 -10.63
C THR A 56 -12.04 0.78 -10.73
N ARG A 57 -11.21 1.84 -10.78
CA ARG A 57 -9.75 1.75 -10.80
C ARG A 57 -9.14 1.65 -9.40
N ILE A 58 -9.90 1.95 -8.37
CA ILE A 58 -9.46 1.87 -6.98
C ILE A 58 -9.90 0.52 -6.45
N LEU A 59 -8.97 -0.43 -6.35
CA LEU A 59 -9.29 -1.79 -5.95
C LEU A 59 -9.51 -1.87 -4.44
N PRO A 60 -10.39 -2.78 -3.98
CA PRO A 60 -10.61 -2.95 -2.54
C PRO A 60 -9.35 -3.51 -1.86
N GLU A 61 -9.09 -3.05 -0.66
CA GLU A 61 -8.00 -3.55 0.16
C GLU A 61 -8.27 -5.02 0.55
N ALA A 62 -7.22 -5.84 0.58
CA ALA A 62 -7.31 -7.22 1.05
C ALA A 62 -7.55 -7.27 2.56
N TRP A 63 -6.95 -6.37 3.31
CA TRP A 63 -7.08 -6.28 4.76
C TRP A 63 -7.36 -4.85 5.18
N ARG A 64 -8.45 -4.66 5.93
CA ARG A 64 -8.86 -3.36 6.50
C ARG A 64 -8.82 -3.47 8.01
N LEU A 65 -7.85 -2.81 8.62
CA LEU A 65 -7.60 -2.87 10.05
C LEU A 65 -7.94 -1.53 10.68
N ARG A 66 -8.64 -1.54 11.81
CA ARG A 66 -9.15 -0.31 12.45
C ARG A 66 -8.07 0.49 13.13
N THR A 67 -7.10 -0.18 13.73
CA THR A 67 -6.09 0.48 14.57
C THR A 67 -5.01 1.12 13.70
N PRO A 68 -4.73 2.43 13.87
CA PRO A 68 -3.79 3.18 13.00
C PRO A 68 -2.33 2.98 13.43
N VAL A 69 -1.86 1.76 13.42
CA VAL A 69 -0.48 1.37 13.75
C VAL A 69 0.03 0.43 12.66
N SER A 70 1.26 -0.07 12.79
CA SER A 70 1.82 -0.99 11.81
C SER A 70 0.89 -2.20 11.58
N PRO A 71 0.88 -2.80 10.37
CA PRO A 71 -0.06 -3.88 10.04
C PRO A 71 -0.05 -5.04 11.04
N HIS A 72 1.12 -5.49 11.46
CA HIS A 72 1.26 -6.57 12.43
C HIS A 72 0.56 -6.24 13.76
N LEU A 73 0.84 -5.06 14.32
CA LEU A 73 0.26 -4.64 15.58
C LEU A 73 -1.24 -4.34 15.45
N SER A 74 -1.65 -3.71 14.36
CA SER A 74 -3.05 -3.43 14.07
C SER A 74 -3.87 -4.72 13.98
N ALA A 75 -3.38 -5.71 13.25
CA ALA A 75 -4.03 -7.01 13.14
C ALA A 75 -4.16 -7.70 14.50
N ARG A 76 -3.11 -7.65 15.30
CA ARG A 76 -3.11 -8.23 16.65
C ARG A 76 -4.16 -7.57 17.55
N ILE A 77 -4.24 -6.24 17.54
CA ILE A 77 -5.22 -5.48 18.33
C ILE A 77 -6.64 -5.79 17.85
N ASP A 78 -6.85 -5.83 16.53
CA ASP A 78 -8.15 -6.10 15.94
C ASP A 78 -8.57 -7.58 16.00
N GLY A 79 -7.69 -8.47 16.47
CA GLY A 79 -7.97 -9.90 16.56
C GLY A 79 -8.01 -10.58 15.19
N VAL A 80 -7.24 -10.08 14.23
CA VAL A 80 -7.18 -10.58 12.85
C VAL A 80 -5.78 -11.11 12.59
N GLU A 81 -5.67 -12.15 11.78
CA GLU A 81 -4.39 -12.69 11.34
C GLU A 81 -4.22 -12.43 9.84
N ILE A 82 -3.18 -11.67 9.48
CA ILE A 82 -2.84 -11.44 8.08
C ILE A 82 -2.15 -12.68 7.54
N ASP A 83 -2.67 -13.21 6.44
CA ASP A 83 -2.05 -14.32 5.71
C ASP A 83 -1.27 -13.75 4.52
N PRO A 84 0.07 -13.73 4.56
CA PRO A 84 0.88 -13.20 3.46
C PRO A 84 0.66 -13.93 2.13
N ASP A 85 0.28 -15.19 2.18
CA ASP A 85 0.04 -16.00 0.97
C ASP A 85 -1.22 -15.53 0.21
N ARG A 86 -2.08 -14.76 0.87
CA ARG A 86 -3.26 -14.16 0.25
C ARG A 86 -3.02 -12.75 -0.30
N LEU A 87 -1.81 -12.24 -0.18
CA LEU A 87 -1.44 -10.93 -0.69
C LEU A 87 -0.80 -11.05 -2.07
N ALA A 88 -1.52 -11.65 -3.00
CA ALA A 88 -1.07 -11.72 -4.39
C ALA A 88 -1.64 -10.53 -5.18
N PRO A 89 -0.81 -9.85 -6.01
CA PRO A 89 -1.30 -8.77 -6.85
C PRO A 89 -2.39 -9.28 -7.80
N PRO A 90 -3.52 -8.56 -7.92
CA PRO A 90 -4.56 -8.95 -8.86
C PRO A 90 -4.10 -8.76 -10.30
N GLU A 91 -4.63 -9.59 -11.21
CA GLU A 91 -4.43 -9.39 -12.64
C GLU A 91 -5.32 -8.25 -13.12
N CYS A 92 -4.75 -7.36 -13.91
CA CYS A 92 -5.45 -6.19 -14.44
C CYS A 92 -5.15 -6.03 -15.94
N ASP A 93 -6.09 -5.42 -16.66
CA ASP A 93 -5.94 -5.11 -18.08
C ASP A 93 -5.22 -3.78 -18.33
N ARG A 94 -4.74 -3.12 -17.28
CA ARG A 94 -3.99 -1.86 -17.31
C ARG A 94 -2.86 -1.93 -16.29
N PRO A 95 -1.92 -0.97 -16.30
CA PRO A 95 -0.91 -0.90 -15.26
C PRO A 95 -1.50 -0.92 -13.86
N LEU A 96 -0.76 -1.42 -12.90
CA LEU A 96 -1.18 -1.52 -11.51
C LEU A 96 -0.16 -0.83 -10.62
N VAL A 97 -0.62 0.11 -9.81
CA VAL A 97 0.16 0.78 -8.77
C VAL A 97 -0.24 0.18 -7.43
N ILE A 98 0.72 -0.41 -6.73
CA ILE A 98 0.52 -1.06 -5.43
C ILE A 98 1.21 -0.23 -4.36
N GLU A 99 0.47 0.23 -3.37
CA GLU A 99 1.05 1.00 -2.26
C GLU A 99 1.15 0.12 -1.01
N THR A 100 2.34 0.06 -0.41
CA THR A 100 2.55 -0.66 0.85
C THR A 100 2.06 0.14 2.06
N ALA A 101 1.80 -0.55 3.16
CA ALA A 101 1.49 0.07 4.44
C ALA A 101 2.77 0.28 5.25
N GLY A 102 2.96 1.48 5.79
CA GLY A 102 4.13 1.82 6.61
C GLY A 102 5.44 1.81 5.82
N GLY A 103 6.56 1.68 6.53
CA GLY A 103 7.88 1.57 5.91
C GLY A 103 8.18 0.17 5.38
N VAL A 104 9.20 0.04 4.52
CA VAL A 104 9.55 -1.25 3.90
C VAL A 104 9.94 -2.33 4.90
N MET A 105 10.48 -1.94 6.05
CA MET A 105 10.87 -2.88 7.11
C MET A 105 9.74 -3.18 8.09
N THR A 106 8.55 -2.63 7.87
CA THR A 106 7.40 -2.85 8.74
C THR A 106 6.97 -4.31 8.69
N PRO A 107 6.79 -4.96 9.85
CA PRO A 107 6.30 -6.34 9.89
C PRO A 107 4.85 -6.42 9.39
N LEU A 108 4.57 -7.37 8.51
CA LEU A 108 3.20 -7.77 8.18
C LEU A 108 2.64 -8.73 9.22
N THR A 109 3.49 -9.66 9.65
CA THR A 109 3.22 -10.61 10.72
C THR A 109 4.44 -10.69 11.63
N LEU A 110 4.38 -11.49 12.71
CA LEU A 110 5.54 -11.74 13.56
C LEU A 110 6.73 -12.32 12.79
N ALA A 111 6.46 -13.13 11.77
CA ALA A 111 7.49 -13.88 11.05
C ALA A 111 7.82 -13.29 9.69
N VAL A 112 6.97 -12.41 9.12
CA VAL A 112 7.07 -11.98 7.71
C VAL A 112 7.08 -10.46 7.63
N PRO A 113 8.22 -9.82 7.36
CA PRO A 113 8.29 -8.40 7.05
C PRO A 113 7.75 -8.12 5.65
N THR A 114 7.38 -6.86 5.41
CA THR A 114 6.90 -6.40 4.11
C THR A 114 7.89 -6.74 2.98
N THR A 115 9.19 -6.59 3.23
CA THR A 115 10.23 -6.88 2.24
C THR A 115 10.17 -8.31 1.71
N ASP A 116 9.80 -9.29 2.53
CA ASP A 116 9.69 -10.68 2.08
C ASP A 116 8.56 -10.87 1.06
N VAL A 117 7.44 -10.19 1.28
CA VAL A 117 6.30 -10.23 0.33
C VAL A 117 6.69 -9.54 -0.97
N LEU A 118 7.36 -8.39 -0.92
CA LEU A 118 7.83 -7.69 -2.11
C LEU A 118 8.81 -8.56 -2.92
N ALA A 119 9.68 -9.28 -2.24
CA ALA A 119 10.61 -10.20 -2.90
C ALA A 119 9.88 -11.33 -3.64
N ARG A 120 8.79 -11.85 -3.07
CA ARG A 120 7.97 -12.88 -3.71
C ARG A 120 7.28 -12.38 -4.98
N TRP A 121 6.83 -11.13 -4.99
CA TRP A 121 6.11 -10.55 -6.12
C TRP A 121 7.00 -10.29 -7.33
N ARG A 122 8.28 -10.02 -7.12
CA ARG A 122 9.25 -9.70 -8.19
C ARG A 122 8.80 -8.53 -9.06
N ILE A 123 8.18 -7.54 -8.46
CA ILE A 123 7.68 -6.33 -9.12
C ILE A 123 8.66 -5.20 -8.83
N PRO A 124 8.95 -4.32 -9.79
CA PRO A 124 9.76 -3.14 -9.54
C PRO A 124 9.21 -2.30 -8.38
N VAL A 125 10.11 -1.89 -7.49
CA VAL A 125 9.76 -1.09 -6.31
C VAL A 125 10.28 0.32 -6.50
N ILE A 126 9.40 1.31 -6.33
CA ILE A 126 9.77 2.72 -6.26
C ILE A 126 9.78 3.09 -4.78
N LEU A 127 10.95 3.46 -4.29
CA LEU A 127 11.13 3.83 -2.89
C LEU A 127 10.98 5.34 -2.73
N VAL A 128 10.01 5.74 -1.94
CA VAL A 128 9.80 7.15 -1.57
C VAL A 128 10.53 7.41 -0.25
N ALA A 129 11.40 8.38 -0.25
CA ALA A 129 12.21 8.72 0.92
C ALA A 129 12.27 10.23 1.12
N ARG A 130 12.56 10.65 2.34
CA ARG A 130 12.81 12.05 2.65
C ARG A 130 14.25 12.41 2.31
N THR A 131 14.44 13.65 1.89
CA THR A 131 15.77 14.19 1.63
C THR A 131 16.31 15.02 2.80
N SER A 132 15.50 15.25 3.84
CA SER A 132 15.88 16.01 5.03
C SER A 132 15.74 15.15 6.27
N LEU A 133 16.60 15.42 7.24
CA LEU A 133 16.48 14.82 8.56
C LEU A 133 15.22 15.34 9.25
N VAL A 134 14.48 14.44 9.89
CA VAL A 134 13.36 14.80 10.74
C VAL A 134 13.92 15.12 12.11
N SER A 135 13.78 16.36 12.50
CA SER A 135 14.14 16.78 13.85
C SER A 135 13.05 16.44 14.85
#